data_6b3e4582dbd466317c943a5e59716c0e
#
_entry.id   6b3e4582dbd466317c943a5e59716c0e
#
_cell.length_a   1.000
_cell.length_b   1.000
_cell.length_c   1.000
_cell.angle_alpha   90.00
_cell.angle_beta   90.00
_cell.angle_gamma   90.00
#
_symmetry.space_group_name_H-M   'P 1'
#
loop_
_entity.id
_entity.type
_entity.pdbx_description
1 polymer ?
#
loop_
_entity_poly.entity_id
_entity_poly.type
_entity_poly.pdbx_seq_one_letter_code
_entity_poly.pdbx_strand_id
1 'polypeptide(L)'
;MVRDLDDLLAEADSVSVDGWDFSWLDGRATEQRPSWGYQRLMSERLATAVAALDIQTGGGEVLAGAAKFPPTMAATESWPPNVAKATRLLHPRGVVVVADPDEPPLPFADQGFDLVTSRHPATVWWTEIARVLEPGGTYFAQHVGDATVFELVEYFLGPQPEARAKRHPDAESADARAAGLEIVDVRLERLRMEFFDVGAVV
;
A
#
# COMPACT_ATOMS: atom_id res chain seq x y z
N MET A 1 23.06 25.12 -16.48
CA MET A 1 21.88 25.82 -17.04
C MET A 1 20.77 25.61 -16.03
N VAL A 2 20.21 26.67 -15.49
CA VAL A 2 19.05 26.57 -14.59
C VAL A 2 17.86 26.22 -15.50
N ARG A 3 17.18 25.11 -15.26
CA ARG A 3 15.96 24.72 -15.99
C ARG A 3 14.83 25.67 -15.60
N ASP A 4 14.02 26.08 -16.56
CA ASP A 4 12.84 26.90 -16.29
C ASP A 4 11.78 26.09 -15.53
N LEU A 5 10.96 26.77 -14.74
CA LEU A 5 9.87 26.18 -13.99
C LEU A 5 8.85 25.53 -14.94
N ASP A 6 8.49 26.24 -16.01
CA ASP A 6 7.51 25.75 -16.98
C ASP A 6 8.00 24.49 -17.71
N ASP A 7 9.30 24.39 -18.01
CA ASP A 7 9.89 23.19 -18.59
C ASP A 7 9.82 21.99 -17.62
N LEU A 8 10.04 22.21 -16.32
CA LEU A 8 9.97 21.17 -15.29
C LEU A 8 8.53 20.67 -15.09
N LEU A 9 7.56 21.57 -15.12
CA LEU A 9 6.14 21.22 -15.00
C LEU A 9 5.66 20.44 -16.24
N ALA A 10 6.01 20.92 -17.44
CA ALA A 10 5.65 20.22 -18.69
C ALA A 10 6.29 18.82 -18.78
N GLU A 11 7.51 18.66 -18.27
CA GLU A 11 8.14 17.33 -18.18
C GLU A 11 7.39 16.42 -17.21
N ALA A 12 6.99 16.90 -16.02
CA ALA A 12 6.24 16.14 -15.06
C ALA A 12 4.87 15.68 -15.62
N ASP A 13 4.14 16.58 -16.28
CA ASP A 13 2.86 16.27 -16.95
C ASP A 13 2.99 15.20 -18.04
N SER A 14 4.16 15.04 -18.62
CA SER A 14 4.41 14.04 -19.68
C SER A 14 4.70 12.63 -19.15
N VAL A 15 4.93 12.48 -17.86
CA VAL A 15 5.30 11.19 -17.24
C VAL A 15 4.08 10.28 -17.17
N SER A 16 4.25 9.02 -17.60
CA SER A 16 3.19 8.01 -17.40
C SER A 16 3.03 7.70 -15.92
N VAL A 17 1.78 7.69 -15.46
CA VAL A 17 1.39 7.25 -14.12
C VAL A 17 0.92 5.79 -14.10
N ASP A 18 1.08 5.05 -15.20
CA ASP A 18 0.68 3.65 -15.31
C ASP A 18 1.51 2.77 -14.38
N GLY A 19 0.85 2.11 -13.47
CA GLY A 19 1.50 1.37 -12.39
C GLY A 19 2.05 2.29 -11.32
N TRP A 20 2.79 1.73 -10.38
CA TRP A 20 3.52 2.46 -9.36
C TRP A 20 5.01 2.50 -9.71
N ASP A 21 5.32 2.87 -10.96
CA ASP A 21 6.69 3.06 -11.41
C ASP A 21 7.16 4.48 -11.07
N PHE A 22 7.91 4.58 -10.00
CA PHE A 22 8.50 5.83 -9.54
C PHE A 22 9.94 6.04 -10.04
N SER A 23 10.38 5.28 -11.05
CA SER A 23 11.76 5.41 -11.59
C SER A 23 12.08 6.80 -12.13
N TRP A 24 11.05 7.55 -12.56
CA TRP A 24 11.22 8.95 -12.95
C TRP A 24 11.70 9.85 -11.80
N LEU A 25 11.46 9.47 -10.56
CA LEU A 25 11.95 10.18 -9.38
C LEU A 25 13.41 9.85 -9.04
N ASP A 26 14.05 8.91 -9.75
CA ASP A 26 15.45 8.56 -9.52
C ASP A 26 16.37 9.79 -9.73
N GLY A 27 17.07 10.18 -8.67
CA GLY A 27 17.89 11.39 -8.63
C GLY A 27 17.12 12.71 -8.46
N ARG A 28 15.77 12.69 -8.45
CA ARG A 28 14.90 13.86 -8.22
C ARG A 28 14.29 13.89 -6.82
N ALA A 29 14.12 12.73 -6.23
CA ALA A 29 13.65 12.57 -4.85
C ALA A 29 14.38 11.43 -4.16
N THR A 30 14.42 11.47 -2.83
CA THR A 30 14.85 10.34 -1.99
C THR A 30 13.85 10.10 -0.88
N GLU A 31 13.68 8.84 -0.52
CA GLU A 31 12.85 8.41 0.60
C GLU A 31 13.62 7.37 1.42
N GLN A 32 13.73 7.60 2.72
CA GLN A 32 14.24 6.59 3.64
C GLN A 32 13.27 5.42 3.72
N ARG A 33 13.81 4.22 3.94
CA ARG A 33 13.01 3.02 4.14
C ARG A 33 12.83 2.74 5.62
N PRO A 34 11.64 2.26 6.05
CA PRO A 34 11.43 1.84 7.43
C PRO A 34 12.40 0.72 7.83
N SER A 35 12.86 0.77 9.08
CA SER A 35 13.87 -0.16 9.60
C SER A 35 13.41 -1.63 9.64
N TRP A 36 12.09 -1.87 9.67
CA TRP A 36 11.53 -3.25 9.76
C TRP A 36 11.55 -4.04 8.47
N GLY A 37 11.63 -3.39 7.27
CA GLY A 37 11.67 -4.08 5.98
C GLY A 37 10.38 -4.85 5.66
N TYR A 38 9.29 -4.12 5.32
CA TYR A 38 7.95 -4.68 5.07
C TYR A 38 7.96 -5.90 4.14
N GLN A 39 8.60 -5.79 2.96
CA GLN A 39 8.61 -6.85 1.95
C GLN A 39 9.22 -8.16 2.48
N ARG A 40 10.29 -8.07 3.26
CA ARG A 40 10.91 -9.25 3.90
C ARG A 40 9.94 -9.90 4.89
N LEU A 41 9.35 -9.10 5.79
CA LEU A 41 8.41 -9.59 6.80
C LEU A 41 7.12 -10.17 6.17
N MET A 42 6.62 -9.57 5.10
CA MET A 42 5.51 -10.10 4.30
C MET A 42 5.88 -11.46 3.70
N SER A 43 7.06 -11.55 3.06
CA SER A 43 7.54 -12.80 2.44
C SER A 43 7.67 -13.94 3.45
N GLU A 44 8.16 -13.66 4.66
CA GLU A 44 8.27 -14.63 5.75
C GLU A 44 6.89 -15.17 6.17
N ARG A 45 5.86 -14.31 6.25
CA ARG A 45 4.48 -14.70 6.59
C ARG A 45 3.83 -15.50 5.47
N LEU A 46 3.96 -15.04 4.23
CA LEU A 46 3.42 -15.75 3.06
C LEU A 46 4.01 -17.16 2.93
N ALA A 47 5.27 -17.37 3.30
CA ALA A 47 5.92 -18.67 3.22
C ALA A 47 5.30 -19.72 4.15
N THR A 48 4.60 -19.31 5.21
CA THR A 48 3.97 -20.16 6.23
C THR A 48 2.44 -20.17 6.17
N ALA A 49 1.84 -19.22 5.47
CA ALA A 49 0.40 -19.16 5.27
C ALA A 49 -0.13 -20.33 4.42
N VAL A 50 -1.40 -20.65 4.57
CA VAL A 50 -2.14 -21.64 3.77
C VAL A 50 -2.99 -20.94 2.71
N ALA A 51 -3.68 -19.87 3.08
CA ALA A 51 -4.50 -19.06 2.19
C ALA A 51 -4.28 -17.57 2.51
N ALA A 52 -3.77 -16.79 1.53
CA ALA A 52 -3.51 -15.39 1.73
C ALA A 52 -4.19 -14.49 0.69
N LEU A 53 -4.51 -13.28 1.12
CA LEU A 53 -5.06 -12.21 0.31
C LEU A 53 -4.19 -10.95 0.45
N ASP A 54 -3.80 -10.35 -0.67
CA ASP A 54 -3.15 -9.03 -0.70
C ASP A 54 -4.15 -7.99 -1.22
N ILE A 55 -4.52 -7.02 -0.38
CA ILE A 55 -5.55 -6.02 -0.73
C ILE A 55 -4.88 -4.77 -1.29
N GLN A 56 -5.40 -4.25 -2.42
CA GLN A 56 -4.88 -3.07 -3.11
C GLN A 56 -3.41 -3.24 -3.49
N THR A 57 -3.13 -4.34 -4.23
CA THR A 57 -1.75 -4.79 -4.53
C THR A 57 -0.95 -3.84 -5.43
N GLY A 58 -1.62 -2.86 -6.07
CA GLY A 58 -0.99 -2.00 -7.07
C GLY A 58 -0.58 -2.79 -8.31
N GLY A 59 0.58 -2.49 -8.86
CA GLY A 59 1.15 -3.25 -9.99
C GLY A 59 1.68 -4.63 -9.62
N GLY A 60 1.64 -5.01 -8.33
CA GLY A 60 2.06 -6.32 -7.83
C GLY A 60 3.55 -6.45 -7.56
N GLU A 61 4.37 -5.40 -7.73
CA GLU A 61 5.84 -5.47 -7.63
C GLU A 61 6.30 -5.85 -6.22
N VAL A 62 5.66 -5.28 -5.19
CA VAL A 62 6.02 -5.57 -3.80
C VAL A 62 5.68 -7.01 -3.46
N LEU A 63 4.49 -7.46 -3.86
CA LEU A 63 4.04 -8.84 -3.64
C LEU A 63 4.92 -9.84 -4.43
N ALA A 64 5.27 -9.52 -5.67
CA ALA A 64 6.16 -10.34 -6.49
C ALA A 64 7.56 -10.54 -5.89
N GLY A 65 7.99 -9.66 -4.99
CA GLY A 65 9.23 -9.83 -4.24
C GLY A 65 9.20 -10.94 -3.19
N ALA A 66 8.04 -11.54 -2.89
CA ALA A 66 7.95 -12.67 -1.99
C ALA A 66 8.63 -13.91 -2.60
N ALA A 67 9.41 -14.62 -1.78
CA ALA A 67 10.15 -15.81 -2.25
C ALA A 67 9.20 -16.96 -2.59
N LYS A 68 8.13 -17.14 -1.82
CA LYS A 68 7.15 -18.22 -1.94
C LYS A 68 5.74 -17.71 -1.62
N PHE A 69 4.75 -18.19 -2.36
CA PHE A 69 3.33 -17.99 -2.06
C PHE A 69 2.71 -19.21 -1.40
N PRO A 70 1.64 -19.04 -0.60
CA PRO A 70 0.84 -20.15 -0.10
C PRO A 70 0.10 -20.86 -1.24
N PRO A 71 -0.44 -22.06 -0.97
CA PRO A 71 -1.25 -22.81 -1.97
C PRO A 71 -2.43 -22.03 -2.53
N THR A 72 -3.07 -21.22 -1.70
CA THR A 72 -4.13 -20.30 -2.12
C THR A 72 -3.62 -18.86 -1.96
N MET A 73 -3.53 -18.12 -3.05
CA MET A 73 -3.11 -16.73 -3.03
C MET A 73 -3.96 -15.89 -3.98
N ALA A 74 -4.60 -14.87 -3.44
CA ALA A 74 -5.34 -13.87 -4.21
C ALA A 74 -4.79 -12.47 -3.96
N ALA A 75 -5.00 -11.57 -4.91
CA ALA A 75 -4.71 -10.14 -4.78
C ALA A 75 -5.84 -9.33 -5.38
N THR A 76 -6.20 -8.19 -4.77
CA THR A 76 -7.18 -7.24 -5.34
C THR A 76 -6.50 -5.99 -5.85
N GLU A 77 -7.09 -5.39 -6.88
CA GLU A 77 -6.70 -4.09 -7.40
C GLU A 77 -7.87 -3.45 -8.14
N SER A 78 -8.07 -2.15 -8.00
CA SER A 78 -9.20 -1.44 -8.60
C SER A 78 -8.87 -0.78 -9.93
N TRP A 79 -7.63 -0.29 -10.10
CA TRP A 79 -7.25 0.46 -11.28
C TRP A 79 -6.84 -0.45 -12.44
N PRO A 80 -7.56 -0.41 -13.60
CA PRO A 80 -7.36 -1.37 -14.68
C PRO A 80 -5.92 -1.52 -15.20
N PRO A 81 -5.11 -0.46 -15.35
CA PRO A 81 -3.70 -0.60 -15.73
C PRO A 81 -2.89 -1.42 -14.72
N ASN A 82 -3.12 -1.20 -13.42
CA ASN A 82 -2.48 -1.97 -12.35
C ASN A 82 -2.98 -3.42 -12.33
N VAL A 83 -4.28 -3.67 -12.51
CA VAL A 83 -4.84 -5.03 -12.64
C VAL A 83 -4.11 -5.78 -13.75
N ALA A 84 -3.96 -5.16 -14.93
CA ALA A 84 -3.27 -5.78 -16.05
C ALA A 84 -1.78 -6.06 -15.75
N LYS A 85 -1.10 -5.13 -15.08
CA LYS A 85 0.32 -5.25 -14.67
C LYS A 85 0.49 -6.35 -13.63
N ALA A 86 -0.30 -6.31 -12.55
CA ALA A 86 -0.29 -7.30 -11.48
C ALA A 86 -0.60 -8.71 -12.02
N THR A 87 -1.60 -8.84 -12.89
CA THR A 87 -1.95 -10.12 -13.51
C THR A 87 -0.77 -10.70 -14.32
N ARG A 88 -0.11 -9.90 -15.14
CA ARG A 88 1.07 -10.37 -15.90
C ARG A 88 2.22 -10.79 -14.99
N LEU A 89 2.40 -10.10 -13.87
CA LEU A 89 3.52 -10.34 -12.96
C LEU A 89 3.26 -11.54 -12.02
N LEU A 90 2.05 -11.66 -11.50
CA LEU A 90 1.71 -12.56 -10.40
C LEU A 90 1.06 -13.88 -10.86
N HIS A 91 0.25 -13.86 -11.93
CA HIS A 91 -0.45 -15.06 -12.41
C HIS A 91 0.50 -16.23 -12.76
N PRO A 92 1.68 -16.03 -13.39
CA PRO A 92 2.64 -17.12 -13.66
C PRO A 92 3.18 -17.78 -12.37
N ARG A 93 3.00 -17.13 -11.22
CA ARG A 93 3.41 -17.62 -9.89
C ARG A 93 2.25 -18.21 -9.09
N GLY A 94 1.08 -18.38 -9.70
CA GLY A 94 -0.09 -18.99 -9.08
C GLY A 94 -0.97 -18.05 -8.26
N VAL A 95 -0.76 -16.73 -8.35
CA VAL A 95 -1.60 -15.73 -7.67
C VAL A 95 -2.79 -15.37 -8.57
N VAL A 96 -4.00 -15.38 -8.00
CA VAL A 96 -5.22 -14.91 -8.68
C VAL A 96 -5.39 -13.43 -8.43
N VAL A 97 -5.30 -12.61 -9.48
CA VAL A 97 -5.56 -11.17 -9.39
C VAL A 97 -7.02 -10.91 -9.72
N VAL A 98 -7.74 -10.28 -8.81
CA VAL A 98 -9.16 -9.93 -8.91
C VAL A 98 -9.27 -8.43 -9.14
N ALA A 99 -9.91 -8.03 -10.23
CA ALA A 99 -10.33 -6.65 -10.44
C ALA A 99 -11.49 -6.35 -9.49
N ASP A 100 -11.24 -5.52 -8.49
CA ASP A 100 -12.19 -5.19 -7.44
C ASP A 100 -12.34 -3.66 -7.36
N PRO A 101 -13.55 -3.08 -7.30
CA PRO A 101 -13.73 -1.64 -7.29
C PRO A 101 -13.23 -0.95 -6.01
N ASP A 102 -12.63 -1.70 -5.09
CA ASP A 102 -12.20 -1.24 -3.77
C ASP A 102 -13.36 -0.66 -2.95
N GLU A 103 -14.49 -1.35 -3.02
CA GLU A 103 -15.70 -1.06 -2.27
C GLU A 103 -16.22 -2.34 -1.61
N PRO A 104 -16.73 -2.28 -0.35
CA PRO A 104 -17.31 -3.45 0.28
C PRO A 104 -18.61 -3.90 -0.41
N PRO A 105 -18.89 -5.21 -0.42
CA PRO A 105 -18.09 -6.29 0.17
C PRO A 105 -16.97 -6.77 -0.75
N LEU A 106 -15.83 -7.16 -0.16
CA LEU A 106 -14.79 -7.87 -0.91
C LEU A 106 -15.35 -9.18 -1.51
N PRO A 107 -14.97 -9.57 -2.75
CA PRO A 107 -15.57 -10.71 -3.46
C PRO A 107 -15.04 -12.08 -2.96
N PHE A 108 -14.87 -12.22 -1.67
CA PHE A 108 -14.39 -13.45 -1.02
C PHE A 108 -15.33 -13.91 0.09
N ALA A 109 -15.32 -15.22 0.34
CA ALA A 109 -16.07 -15.83 1.43
C ALA A 109 -15.56 -15.37 2.80
N ASP A 110 -16.44 -15.44 3.79
CA ASP A 110 -16.06 -15.24 5.19
C ASP A 110 -15.03 -16.29 5.59
N GLN A 111 -14.08 -15.87 6.42
CA GLN A 111 -13.06 -16.77 6.99
C GLN A 111 -12.27 -17.57 5.93
N GLY A 112 -12.01 -16.96 4.78
CA GLY A 112 -11.32 -17.59 3.66
C GLY A 112 -9.80 -17.57 3.73
N PHE A 113 -9.20 -16.78 4.64
CA PHE A 113 -7.76 -16.50 4.65
C PHE A 113 -7.19 -16.55 6.07
N ASP A 114 -6.02 -17.16 6.22
CA ASP A 114 -5.23 -17.11 7.45
C ASP A 114 -4.27 -15.89 7.48
N LEU A 115 -4.04 -15.26 6.31
CA LEU A 115 -3.25 -14.05 6.19
C LEU A 115 -3.87 -13.06 5.22
N VAL A 116 -4.05 -11.81 5.65
CA VAL A 116 -4.35 -10.67 4.77
C VAL A 116 -3.20 -9.68 4.84
N THR A 117 -2.72 -9.23 3.68
CA THR A 117 -1.65 -8.23 3.58
C THR A 117 -2.14 -6.99 2.84
N SER A 118 -1.54 -5.83 3.11
CA SER A 118 -1.75 -4.62 2.34
C SER A 118 -0.58 -3.66 2.52
N ARG A 119 -0.23 -2.92 1.46
CA ARG A 119 0.79 -1.88 1.56
C ARG A 119 0.29 -0.57 0.99
N HIS A 120 0.27 0.45 1.83
CA HIS A 120 -0.22 1.79 1.52
C HIS A 120 -1.65 1.79 0.95
N PRO A 121 -2.61 1.10 1.62
CA PRO A 121 -3.98 1.08 1.16
C PRO A 121 -4.54 2.51 1.08
N ALA A 122 -5.31 2.79 0.05
CA ALA A 122 -6.02 4.07 -0.09
C ALA A 122 -7.14 4.17 0.94
N THR A 123 -7.87 3.07 1.14
CA THR A 123 -8.92 2.92 2.15
C THR A 123 -8.75 1.59 2.85
N VAL A 124 -8.93 1.59 4.18
CA VAL A 124 -8.86 0.36 4.98
C VAL A 124 -10.27 -0.07 5.38
N TRP A 125 -10.75 -1.17 4.83
CA TRP A 125 -12.06 -1.75 5.11
C TRP A 125 -11.98 -2.73 6.29
N TRP A 126 -11.82 -2.21 7.50
CA TRP A 126 -11.57 -3.02 8.71
C TRP A 126 -12.57 -4.16 8.92
N THR A 127 -13.87 -3.90 8.70
CA THR A 127 -14.93 -4.93 8.82
C THR A 127 -14.79 -6.02 7.78
N GLU A 128 -14.38 -5.70 6.57
CA GLU A 128 -14.15 -6.67 5.50
C GLU A 128 -12.88 -7.50 5.75
N ILE A 129 -11.80 -6.84 6.20
CA ILE A 129 -10.58 -7.54 6.61
C ILE A 129 -10.89 -8.55 7.71
N ALA A 130 -11.64 -8.14 8.74
CA ALA A 130 -12.06 -9.03 9.82
C ALA A 130 -12.97 -10.16 9.33
N ARG A 131 -13.88 -9.89 8.37
CA ARG A 131 -14.79 -10.88 7.80
C ARG A 131 -14.09 -11.96 7.02
N VAL A 132 -13.11 -11.59 6.18
CA VAL A 132 -12.41 -12.55 5.31
C VAL A 132 -11.33 -13.33 6.04
N LEU A 133 -10.83 -12.83 7.19
CA LEU A 133 -9.88 -13.55 8.03
C LEU A 133 -10.58 -14.69 8.81
N GLU A 134 -9.95 -15.85 8.82
CA GLU A 134 -10.36 -16.94 9.71
C GLU A 134 -10.03 -16.61 11.19
N PRO A 135 -10.68 -17.28 12.15
CA PRO A 135 -10.34 -17.12 13.56
C PRO A 135 -8.87 -17.43 13.82
N GLY A 136 -8.14 -16.44 14.38
CA GLY A 136 -6.70 -16.53 14.59
C GLY A 136 -5.84 -16.12 13.38
N GLY A 137 -6.46 -15.79 12.26
CA GLY A 137 -5.78 -15.22 11.09
C GLY A 137 -5.18 -13.85 11.38
N THR A 138 -4.26 -13.41 10.54
CA THR A 138 -3.46 -12.19 10.76
C THR A 138 -3.66 -11.18 9.62
N TYR A 139 -3.93 -9.92 9.97
CA TYR A 139 -3.73 -8.78 9.07
C TYR A 139 -2.33 -8.21 9.27
N PHE A 140 -1.53 -8.16 8.22
CA PHE A 140 -0.17 -7.59 8.23
C PHE A 140 -0.04 -6.50 7.18
N ALA A 141 0.12 -5.25 7.61
CA ALA A 141 0.12 -4.12 6.69
C ALA A 141 1.19 -3.07 7.00
N GLN A 142 1.47 -2.23 6.01
CA GLN A 142 2.20 -0.99 6.16
C GLN A 142 1.34 0.14 5.61
N HIS A 143 0.90 1.03 6.50
CA HIS A 143 0.07 2.17 6.14
C HIS A 143 0.90 3.46 5.99
N VAL A 144 0.30 4.45 5.36
CA VAL A 144 0.82 5.82 5.29
C VAL A 144 0.46 6.53 6.58
N GLY A 145 1.46 7.00 7.32
CA GLY A 145 1.26 7.62 8.64
C GLY A 145 0.74 9.06 8.58
N ASP A 146 0.41 9.58 9.75
CA ASP A 146 -0.16 10.91 10.00
C ASP A 146 0.77 12.10 9.65
N ALA A 147 2.06 11.82 9.43
CA ALA A 147 3.05 12.83 9.08
C ALA A 147 3.58 12.68 7.63
N THR A 148 3.12 11.66 6.88
CA THR A 148 3.66 11.38 5.53
C THR A 148 3.37 12.52 4.57
N VAL A 149 4.45 13.22 4.14
CA VAL A 149 4.43 14.35 3.21
C VAL A 149 3.59 15.56 3.70
N PHE A 150 3.03 15.53 4.90
CA PHE A 150 2.15 16.60 5.38
C PHE A 150 2.86 17.96 5.50
N GLU A 151 4.18 18.00 5.73
CA GLU A 151 4.91 19.27 5.72
C GLU A 151 4.80 19.97 4.34
N LEU A 152 4.85 19.20 3.26
CA LEU A 152 4.68 19.71 1.90
C LEU A 152 3.21 20.03 1.60
N VAL A 153 2.30 19.11 1.96
CA VAL A 153 0.86 19.31 1.76
C VAL A 153 0.38 20.56 2.48
N GLU A 154 0.75 20.73 3.76
CA GLU A 154 0.32 21.88 4.56
C GLU A 154 0.98 23.19 4.13
N TYR A 155 2.15 23.13 3.50
CA TYR A 155 2.79 24.31 2.88
C TYR A 155 1.93 24.89 1.75
N PHE A 156 1.33 24.05 0.92
CA PHE A 156 0.53 24.50 -0.23
C PHE A 156 -0.96 24.69 0.09
N LEU A 157 -1.53 23.83 0.93
CA LEU A 157 -2.97 23.75 1.18
C LEU A 157 -3.39 24.26 2.56
N GLY A 158 -2.44 24.66 3.40
CA GLY A 158 -2.68 25.01 4.79
C GLY A 158 -2.90 23.78 5.68
N PRO A 159 -3.13 24.00 7.01
CA PRO A 159 -3.24 22.92 7.99
C PRO A 159 -4.31 21.89 7.65
N GLN A 160 -3.99 20.60 7.81
CA GLN A 160 -4.85 19.45 7.50
C GLN A 160 -5.10 18.56 8.75
N PRO A 161 -5.63 19.10 9.87
CA PRO A 161 -5.69 18.36 11.13
C PRO A 161 -6.57 17.12 11.08
N GLU A 162 -7.70 17.16 10.35
CA GLU A 162 -8.61 16.03 10.23
C GLU A 162 -8.00 14.88 9.43
N ALA A 163 -7.33 15.18 8.32
CA ALA A 163 -6.67 14.18 7.49
C ALA A 163 -5.51 13.50 8.24
N ARG A 164 -4.77 14.27 9.04
CA ARG A 164 -3.72 13.74 9.91
C ARG A 164 -4.29 12.85 11.00
N ALA A 165 -5.34 13.31 11.69
CA ALA A 165 -5.96 12.56 12.79
C ALA A 165 -6.45 11.17 12.33
N LYS A 166 -7.02 11.07 11.13
CA LYS A 166 -7.50 9.78 10.56
C LYS A 166 -6.37 8.78 10.30
N ARG A 167 -5.17 9.25 10.01
CA ARG A 167 -3.98 8.41 9.74
C ARG A 167 -3.11 8.17 10.97
N HIS A 168 -3.56 8.63 12.15
CA HIS A 168 -2.84 8.40 13.39
C HIS A 168 -2.97 6.93 13.80
N PRO A 169 -1.87 6.24 14.20
CA PRO A 169 -1.90 4.82 14.56
C PRO A 169 -2.92 4.46 15.63
N ASP A 170 -3.20 5.37 16.58
CA ASP A 170 -4.20 5.13 17.63
C ASP A 170 -5.62 5.11 17.06
N ALA A 171 -5.93 5.97 16.07
CA ALA A 171 -7.23 5.98 15.41
C ALA A 171 -7.43 4.70 14.59
N GLU A 172 -6.48 4.34 13.76
CA GLU A 172 -6.51 3.08 12.99
C GLU A 172 -6.60 1.85 13.89
N SER A 173 -5.86 1.85 15.02
CA SER A 173 -5.94 0.76 16.01
C SER A 173 -7.30 0.68 16.69
N ALA A 174 -7.95 1.82 16.92
CA ALA A 174 -9.31 1.86 17.49
C ALA A 174 -10.33 1.29 16.49
N ASP A 175 -10.24 1.66 15.20
CA ASP A 175 -11.11 1.16 14.14
C ASP A 175 -10.93 -0.35 13.93
N ALA A 176 -9.68 -0.85 13.94
CA ALA A 176 -9.39 -2.28 13.86
C ALA A 176 -10.03 -3.06 15.03
N ARG A 177 -9.90 -2.54 16.27
CA ARG A 177 -10.54 -3.16 17.46
C ARG A 177 -12.06 -3.13 17.36
N ALA A 178 -12.64 -2.03 16.86
CA ALA A 178 -14.08 -1.93 16.65
C ALA A 178 -14.61 -2.97 15.63
N ALA A 179 -13.78 -3.37 14.68
CA ALA A 179 -14.06 -4.44 13.73
C ALA A 179 -13.81 -5.87 14.30
N GLY A 180 -13.34 -5.98 15.54
CA GLY A 180 -13.10 -7.27 16.21
C GLY A 180 -11.66 -7.80 16.09
N LEU A 181 -10.73 -7.02 15.56
CA LEU A 181 -9.32 -7.41 15.48
C LEU A 181 -8.57 -7.08 16.77
N GLU A 182 -7.64 -7.96 17.16
CA GLU A 182 -6.70 -7.71 18.23
C GLU A 182 -5.42 -7.07 17.67
N ILE A 183 -4.94 -6.01 18.33
CA ILE A 183 -3.69 -5.37 17.93
C ILE A 183 -2.51 -6.07 18.62
N VAL A 184 -1.72 -6.75 17.82
CA VAL A 184 -0.54 -7.50 18.31
C VAL A 184 0.72 -6.65 18.29
N ASP A 185 0.93 -5.86 17.23
CA ASP A 185 2.12 -5.01 17.07
C ASP A 185 1.77 -3.77 16.23
N VAL A 186 2.20 -2.60 16.67
CA VAL A 186 2.14 -1.35 15.91
C VAL A 186 3.48 -0.65 16.01
N ARG A 187 4.03 -0.29 14.86
CA ARG A 187 5.29 0.45 14.76
C ARG A 187 5.08 1.71 13.96
N LEU A 188 5.61 2.80 14.47
CA LEU A 188 5.65 4.09 13.77
C LEU A 188 7.10 4.53 13.64
N GLU A 189 7.49 4.93 12.44
CA GLU A 189 8.80 5.50 12.17
C GLU A 189 8.64 6.76 11.31
N ARG A 190 9.35 7.82 11.67
CA ARG A 190 9.44 9.04 10.87
C ARG A 190 10.60 8.90 9.92
N LEU A 191 10.32 9.06 8.63
CA LEU A 191 11.28 8.90 7.56
C LEU A 191 11.52 10.26 6.88
N ARG A 192 12.75 10.49 6.47
CA ARG A 192 13.09 11.67 5.68
C ARG A 192 12.78 11.41 4.21
N MET A 193 12.06 12.34 3.59
CA MET A 193 11.86 12.43 2.16
C MET A 193 12.42 13.77 1.67
N GLU A 194 13.14 13.78 0.56
CA GLU A 194 13.74 14.97 -0.02
C GLU A 194 13.37 15.05 -1.49
N PHE A 195 12.98 16.24 -1.93
CA PHE A 195 12.69 16.55 -3.32
C PHE A 195 13.72 17.55 -3.82
N PHE A 196 14.33 17.32 -4.97
CA PHE A 196 15.44 18.11 -5.50
C PHE A 196 15.04 19.05 -6.64
N ASP A 197 13.87 18.86 -7.22
CA ASP A 197 13.26 19.78 -8.16
C ASP A 197 11.73 19.80 -8.03
N VAL A 198 11.10 20.82 -8.61
CA VAL A 198 9.65 21.03 -8.53
C VAL A 198 8.88 19.94 -9.29
N GLY A 199 9.44 19.41 -10.36
CA GLY A 199 8.78 18.34 -11.12
C GLY A 199 8.57 17.06 -10.29
N ALA A 200 9.39 16.83 -9.27
CA ALA A 200 9.20 15.69 -8.35
C ALA A 200 8.11 15.92 -7.28
N VAL A 201 7.50 17.11 -7.25
CA VAL A 201 6.50 17.52 -6.25
C VAL A 201 5.07 17.55 -6.83
N VAL A 202 4.95 17.76 -8.15
CA VAL A 202 3.67 17.93 -8.87
C VAL A 202 3.17 16.66 -9.53
#